data_59f185a0a3b973c2a05cc04cfe3ab5e8
#
_entry.id   59f185a0a3b973c2a05cc04cfe3ab5e8
#
_cell.length_a   1.000
_cell.length_b   1.000
_cell.length_c   1.000
_cell.angle_alpha   90.00
_cell.angle_beta   90.00
_cell.angle_gamma   90.00
#
_symmetry.space_group_name_H-M   'P 1'
#
loop_
_entity.id
_entity.type
_entity.pdbx_description
1 polymer ?
#
loop_
_entity_poly.entity_id
_entity_poly.type
_entity_poly.pdbx_seq_one_letter_code
_entity_poly.pdbx_strand_id
1 'polypeptide(L)'
;MKDNIVRIANGDANMQKTFDQLLLSNNALTPELRWYPGKKGYGKGFYVAPFIRFSNFHGEGIKIEFTPVNGVKDNITLSGDVKSTTYGLMLGAQWFLGKRLCLDWQIIGPHYGSGAGTLNGKSSFPLSAAEQGAIRDAANNIEIPMTTVRSEVSSNALKLSLDGPWAGIRAGISLGFSF
;
A
#
# COMPACT_ATOMS: atom_id res chain seq x y z
N MET A 1 6.78 -15.49 28.64
CA MET A 1 6.30 -16.08 27.37
C MET A 1 5.62 -15.00 26.50
N LYS A 2 6.09 -13.73 26.58
CA LYS A 2 5.53 -12.58 25.82
C LYS A 2 6.53 -11.93 24.86
N ASP A 3 7.74 -12.46 24.71
CA ASP A 3 8.84 -11.70 24.08
C ASP A 3 9.15 -12.10 22.62
N ASN A 4 8.35 -12.97 22.00
CA ASN A 4 8.68 -13.51 20.68
C ASN A 4 7.85 -12.98 19.50
N ILE A 5 6.95 -12.01 19.70
CA ILE A 5 6.00 -11.58 18.67
C ILE A 5 6.28 -10.20 18.08
N VAL A 6 7.15 -9.39 18.69
CA VAL A 6 7.41 -8.02 18.22
C VAL A 6 8.88 -7.83 17.86
N ARG A 7 9.31 -8.42 16.75
CA ARG A 7 10.58 -8.09 16.09
C ARG A 7 10.41 -7.62 14.66
N ILE A 8 9.38 -6.84 14.38
CA ILE A 8 9.20 -6.20 13.08
C ILE A 8 9.86 -4.81 13.01
N ALA A 9 10.36 -4.28 14.12
CA ALA A 9 10.77 -2.86 14.20
C ALA A 9 12.26 -2.60 14.43
N ASN A 10 13.14 -3.60 14.46
CA ASN A 10 14.58 -3.34 14.61
C ASN A 10 15.35 -3.85 13.40
N GLY A 11 15.97 -2.89 12.68
CA GLY A 11 16.69 -3.00 11.42
C GLY A 11 17.78 -4.06 11.32
N ASP A 12 17.41 -5.32 11.30
CA ASP A 12 18.29 -6.45 11.06
C ASP A 12 18.36 -6.82 9.58
N ALA A 13 19.49 -7.33 9.14
CA ALA A 13 19.78 -7.80 7.78
C ALA A 13 18.75 -8.80 7.21
N ASN A 14 17.87 -9.36 8.05
CA ASN A 14 16.73 -10.19 7.63
C ASN A 14 15.58 -9.37 7.02
N MET A 15 15.42 -8.09 7.42
CA MET A 15 14.40 -7.22 6.82
C MET A 15 14.73 -6.93 5.35
N GLN A 16 16.00 -6.71 5.03
CA GLN A 16 16.45 -6.46 3.66
C GLN A 16 16.14 -7.65 2.73
N LYS A 17 16.37 -8.88 3.20
CA LYS A 17 16.01 -10.10 2.46
C LYS A 17 14.50 -10.30 2.30
N THR A 18 13.70 -9.83 3.25
CA THR A 18 12.24 -9.87 3.16
C THR A 18 11.73 -8.87 2.15
N PHE A 19 12.32 -7.67 2.08
CA PHE A 19 11.99 -6.67 1.07
C PHE A 19 12.40 -7.09 -0.34
N ASP A 20 13.53 -7.77 -0.51
CA ASP A 20 14.02 -8.26 -1.82
C ASP A 20 13.12 -9.36 -2.41
N GLN A 21 12.32 -10.03 -1.60
CA GLN A 21 11.36 -11.07 -2.02
C GLN A 21 9.92 -10.55 -2.12
N LEU A 22 9.67 -9.30 -1.71
CA LEU A 22 8.37 -8.69 -1.74
C LEU A 22 8.08 -8.15 -3.15
N LEU A 23 7.21 -8.82 -3.88
CA LEU A 23 6.69 -8.31 -5.13
C LEU A 23 5.52 -7.37 -4.84
N LEU A 24 5.77 -6.08 -4.98
CA LEU A 24 4.74 -5.06 -4.86
C LEU A 24 4.45 -4.47 -6.24
N SER A 25 3.23 -4.54 -6.67
CA SER A 25 2.74 -3.82 -7.84
C SER A 25 1.65 -2.84 -7.45
N ASN A 26 1.60 -1.71 -8.14
CA ASN A 26 0.58 -0.70 -7.93
C ASN A 26 0.07 -0.20 -9.28
N ASN A 27 -1.22 -0.41 -9.52
CA ASN A 27 -1.93 0.16 -10.64
C ASN A 27 -2.87 1.24 -10.12
N ALA A 28 -2.81 2.43 -10.74
CA ALA A 28 -3.66 3.53 -10.32
C ALA A 28 -4.18 4.35 -11.50
N LEU A 29 -5.48 4.66 -11.43
CA LEU A 29 -6.14 5.62 -12.31
C LEU A 29 -6.41 6.90 -11.52
N THR A 30 -6.01 8.05 -12.08
CA THR A 30 -6.13 9.32 -11.39
C THR A 30 -6.67 10.40 -12.33
N PRO A 31 -7.99 10.53 -12.51
CA PRO A 31 -8.58 11.69 -13.17
C PRO A 31 -8.35 12.96 -12.34
N GLU A 32 -7.96 14.04 -13.02
CA GLU A 32 -7.70 15.33 -12.41
C GLU A 32 -8.22 16.47 -13.29
N LEU A 33 -8.70 17.54 -12.66
CA LEU A 33 -9.13 18.76 -13.34
C LEU A 33 -8.16 19.88 -13.04
N ARG A 34 -7.46 20.39 -14.04
CA ARG A 34 -6.42 21.43 -13.87
C ARG A 34 -6.99 22.82 -14.08
N TRP A 35 -6.78 23.69 -13.12
CA TRP A 35 -7.05 25.12 -13.21
C TRP A 35 -5.74 25.90 -13.18
N TYR A 36 -5.56 26.78 -14.16
CA TYR A 36 -4.37 27.62 -14.33
C TYR A 36 -4.69 29.07 -14.00
N PRO A 37 -4.40 29.55 -12.77
CA PRO A 37 -4.71 30.92 -12.35
C PRO A 37 -3.84 32.00 -12.99
N GLY A 38 -2.76 31.60 -13.68
CA GLY A 38 -1.80 32.53 -14.27
C GLY A 38 -2.28 33.20 -15.58
N LYS A 39 -1.70 34.36 -15.91
CA LYS A 39 -2.01 35.11 -17.14
C LYS A 39 -1.41 34.49 -18.43
N LYS A 40 -0.68 33.38 -18.33
CA LYS A 40 0.05 32.75 -19.46
C LYS A 40 -0.85 31.85 -20.33
N GLY A 41 -2.13 31.76 -20.01
CA GLY A 41 -3.11 30.92 -20.70
C GLY A 41 -3.14 29.47 -20.21
N TYR A 42 -4.07 28.71 -20.76
CA TYR A 42 -4.29 27.31 -20.40
C TYR A 42 -3.04 26.44 -20.68
N GLY A 43 -2.73 25.55 -19.74
CA GLY A 43 -1.61 24.63 -19.88
C GLY A 43 -0.24 25.23 -19.57
N LYS A 44 -0.15 26.50 -19.11
CA LYS A 44 1.13 27.18 -18.88
C LYS A 44 1.25 27.79 -17.49
N GLY A 45 2.32 27.47 -16.80
CA GLY A 45 2.63 27.96 -15.47
C GLY A 45 2.07 27.09 -14.35
N PHE A 46 1.84 27.70 -13.19
CA PHE A 46 1.31 26.99 -12.04
C PHE A 46 -0.16 26.59 -12.25
N TYR A 47 -0.51 25.45 -11.69
CA TYR A 47 -1.88 24.96 -11.67
C TYR A 47 -2.25 24.38 -10.30
N VAL A 48 -3.53 24.35 -10.05
CA VAL A 48 -4.16 23.62 -8.95
C VAL A 48 -5.10 22.60 -9.58
N ALA A 49 -5.05 21.37 -9.11
CA ALA A 49 -5.90 20.32 -9.67
C ALA A 49 -6.49 19.43 -8.59
N PRO A 50 -7.80 19.53 -8.31
CA PRO A 50 -8.50 18.47 -7.60
C PRO A 50 -8.42 17.17 -8.41
N PHE A 51 -8.25 16.07 -7.70
CA PHE A 51 -8.19 14.75 -8.32
C PHE A 51 -8.86 13.68 -7.46
N ILE A 52 -9.25 12.59 -8.12
CA ILE A 52 -9.67 11.35 -7.49
C ILE A 52 -8.66 10.30 -7.92
N ARG A 53 -8.24 9.46 -6.99
CA ARG A 53 -7.30 8.38 -7.28
C ARG A 53 -7.89 7.04 -6.85
N PHE A 54 -7.99 6.14 -7.80
CA PHE A 54 -8.31 4.73 -7.60
C PHE A 54 -7.00 3.94 -7.70
N SER A 55 -6.61 3.26 -6.64
CA SER A 55 -5.38 2.47 -6.62
C SER A 55 -5.68 1.02 -6.27
N ASN A 56 -4.94 0.12 -6.89
CA ASN A 56 -4.90 -1.29 -6.54
C ASN A 56 -3.45 -1.68 -6.28
N PHE A 57 -3.14 -2.00 -5.02
CA PHE A 57 -1.85 -2.50 -4.59
C PHE A 57 -1.94 -4.02 -4.49
N HIS A 58 -1.10 -4.70 -5.22
CA HIS A 58 -0.95 -6.14 -5.13
C HIS A 58 0.38 -6.46 -4.46
N GLY A 59 0.35 -7.31 -3.44
CA GLY A 59 1.53 -7.76 -2.72
C GLY A 59 1.62 -9.28 -2.70
N GLU A 60 2.79 -9.81 -3.01
CA GLU A 60 3.10 -11.23 -2.91
C GLU A 60 4.40 -11.44 -2.13
N GLY A 61 4.50 -12.58 -1.46
CA GLY A 61 5.74 -13.00 -0.84
C GLY A 61 5.99 -12.46 0.58
N ILE A 62 4.98 -11.88 1.23
CA ILE A 62 5.08 -11.46 2.64
C ILE A 62 5.15 -12.71 3.49
N LYS A 63 6.32 -13.02 4.06
CA LYS A 63 6.52 -14.19 4.91
C LYS A 63 6.35 -13.82 6.38
N ILE A 64 5.43 -14.51 7.06
CA ILE A 64 5.28 -14.46 8.51
C ILE A 64 5.89 -15.74 9.06
N GLU A 65 7.00 -15.62 9.78
CA GLU A 65 7.61 -16.74 10.49
C GLU A 65 6.92 -16.94 11.84
N PHE A 66 6.57 -18.17 12.16
CA PHE A 66 6.08 -18.57 13.47
C PHE A 66 6.73 -19.87 13.91
N THR A 67 6.76 -20.12 15.20
CA THR A 67 7.31 -21.37 15.73
C THR A 67 6.15 -22.19 16.33
N PRO A 68 5.73 -23.25 15.65
CA PRO A 68 4.73 -24.18 16.16
C PRO A 68 5.15 -24.87 17.46
N VAL A 69 4.21 -25.55 18.10
CA VAL A 69 4.44 -26.29 19.35
C VAL A 69 5.50 -27.38 19.21
N ASN A 70 5.69 -27.93 18.00
CA ASN A 70 6.73 -28.92 17.66
C ASN A 70 8.14 -28.35 17.57
N GLY A 71 8.32 -27.02 17.73
CA GLY A 71 9.62 -26.35 17.76
C GLY A 71 10.28 -26.14 16.39
N VAL A 72 9.69 -26.62 15.31
CA VAL A 72 10.19 -26.41 13.94
C VAL A 72 9.64 -25.07 13.41
N LYS A 73 10.50 -24.15 13.02
CA LYS A 73 10.08 -22.86 12.42
C LYS A 73 9.34 -23.13 11.12
N ASP A 74 8.16 -22.59 11.02
CA ASP A 74 7.37 -22.59 9.77
C ASP A 74 7.08 -21.14 9.34
N ASN A 75 6.68 -20.97 8.08
CA ASN A 75 6.32 -19.67 7.53
C ASN A 75 5.00 -19.74 6.78
N ILE A 76 4.22 -18.67 6.90
CA ILE A 76 3.03 -18.44 6.10
C ILE A 76 3.37 -17.34 5.10
N THR A 77 3.23 -17.64 3.82
CA THR A 77 3.39 -16.64 2.77
C THR A 77 2.04 -15.99 2.52
N LEU A 78 1.97 -14.69 2.72
CA LEU A 78 0.79 -13.87 2.45
C LEU A 78 0.88 -13.27 1.06
N SER A 79 -0.26 -13.25 0.38
CA SER A 79 -0.48 -12.51 -0.86
C SER A 79 -1.86 -11.90 -0.86
N GLY A 80 -2.02 -10.77 -1.55
CA GLY A 80 -3.34 -10.16 -1.66
C GLY A 80 -3.34 -8.77 -2.27
N ASP A 81 -4.54 -8.20 -2.28
CA ASP A 81 -4.83 -6.92 -2.90
C ASP A 81 -5.40 -5.94 -1.88
N VAL A 82 -4.94 -4.70 -1.97
CA VAL A 82 -5.49 -3.56 -1.23
C VAL A 82 -5.95 -2.52 -2.25
N LYS A 83 -7.23 -2.23 -2.27
CA LYS A 83 -7.82 -1.19 -3.12
C LYS A 83 -8.09 0.06 -2.30
N SER A 84 -7.79 1.22 -2.89
CA SER A 84 -8.09 2.50 -2.23
C SER A 84 -8.73 3.49 -3.19
N THR A 85 -9.62 4.32 -2.63
CA THR A 85 -10.20 5.48 -3.30
C THR A 85 -9.91 6.70 -2.47
N THR A 86 -9.19 7.67 -3.06
CA THR A 86 -8.77 8.87 -2.37
C THR A 86 -9.06 10.12 -3.19
N TYR A 87 -9.27 11.22 -2.50
CA TYR A 87 -9.49 12.55 -3.07
C TYR A 87 -8.33 13.44 -2.65
N GLY A 88 -7.85 14.27 -3.54
CA GLY A 88 -6.70 15.11 -3.28
C GLY A 88 -6.69 16.41 -4.05
N LEU A 89 -5.72 17.25 -3.71
CA LEU A 89 -5.45 18.50 -4.39
C LEU A 89 -3.99 18.55 -4.80
N MET A 90 -3.72 18.64 -6.11
CA MET A 90 -2.39 18.75 -6.68
C MET A 90 -2.02 20.22 -6.88
N LEU A 91 -0.84 20.59 -6.45
CA LEU A 91 -0.16 21.82 -6.86
C LEU A 91 0.95 21.42 -7.82
N GLY A 92 0.96 22.05 -8.98
CA GLY A 92 1.97 21.75 -10.00
C GLY A 92 2.27 22.95 -10.89
N ALA A 93 3.21 22.73 -11.80
CA ALA A 93 3.57 23.72 -12.81
C ALA A 93 3.90 23.04 -14.13
N GLN A 94 3.46 23.66 -15.22
CA GLN A 94 3.61 23.11 -16.55
C GLN A 94 4.26 24.15 -17.48
N TRP A 95 5.23 23.70 -18.27
CA TRP A 95 5.96 24.54 -19.23
C TRP A 95 6.04 23.85 -20.57
N PHE A 96 5.87 24.62 -21.64
CA PHE A 96 6.15 24.16 -22.98
C PHE A 96 7.62 24.42 -23.34
N LEU A 97 8.31 23.35 -23.69
CA LEU A 97 9.68 23.38 -24.21
C LEU A 97 9.62 23.35 -25.74
N GLY A 98 9.49 24.53 -26.35
CA GLY A 98 9.26 24.66 -27.78
C GLY A 98 7.79 24.46 -28.18
N LYS A 99 7.56 23.93 -29.39
CA LYS A 99 6.19 23.83 -29.96
C LYS A 99 5.43 22.56 -29.58
N ARG A 100 6.10 21.50 -29.20
CA ARG A 100 5.50 20.17 -29.01
C ARG A 100 5.83 19.48 -27.70
N LEU A 101 6.89 19.89 -27.01
CA LEU A 101 7.28 19.29 -25.74
C LEU A 101 6.68 20.06 -24.57
N CYS A 102 6.17 19.31 -23.61
CA CYS A 102 5.61 19.84 -22.38
C CYS A 102 6.29 19.17 -21.19
N LEU A 103 6.83 19.97 -20.27
CA LEU A 103 7.31 19.53 -18.97
C LEU A 103 6.25 19.81 -17.93
N ASP A 104 5.84 18.79 -17.21
CA ASP A 104 4.87 18.87 -16.12
C ASP A 104 5.55 18.47 -14.81
N TRP A 105 5.57 19.38 -13.85
CA TRP A 105 6.07 19.16 -12.51
C TRP A 105 4.91 19.14 -11.53
N GLN A 106 4.57 17.95 -11.05
CA GLN A 106 3.65 17.72 -9.94
C GLN A 106 4.42 17.95 -8.64
N ILE A 107 4.30 19.13 -8.05
CA ILE A 107 5.11 19.56 -6.91
C ILE A 107 4.69 18.79 -5.65
N ILE A 108 3.39 18.86 -5.31
CA ILE A 108 2.83 18.17 -4.15
C ILE A 108 1.32 17.97 -4.34
N GLY A 109 0.86 16.76 -4.02
CA GLY A 109 -0.56 16.39 -4.07
C GLY A 109 -0.94 15.52 -2.90
N PRO A 110 -1.24 16.09 -1.72
CA PRO A 110 -1.81 15.34 -0.62
C PRO A 110 -3.18 14.79 -0.99
N HIS A 111 -3.45 13.57 -0.53
CA HIS A 111 -4.74 12.92 -0.74
C HIS A 111 -5.14 12.08 0.47
N TYR A 112 -6.45 11.95 0.66
CA TYR A 112 -7.04 11.18 1.74
C TYR A 112 -8.32 10.49 1.26
N GLY A 113 -8.64 9.35 1.85
CA GLY A 113 -9.84 8.58 1.53
C GLY A 113 -9.90 7.27 2.30
N SER A 114 -10.41 6.23 1.66
CA SER A 114 -10.55 4.90 2.26
C SER A 114 -9.79 3.85 1.46
N GLY A 115 -9.37 2.80 2.15
CA GLY A 115 -8.77 1.62 1.56
C GLY A 115 -9.30 0.36 2.22
N ALA A 116 -9.51 -0.66 1.42
CA ALA A 116 -9.90 -1.99 1.88
C ALA A 116 -9.10 -3.06 1.14
N GLY A 117 -8.76 -4.13 1.83
CA GLY A 117 -7.96 -5.19 1.23
C GLY A 117 -8.11 -6.52 1.93
N THR A 118 -7.63 -7.55 1.25
CA THR A 118 -7.59 -8.90 1.79
C THR A 118 -6.24 -9.52 1.48
N LEU A 119 -5.58 -10.00 2.53
CA LEU A 119 -4.37 -10.79 2.44
C LEU A 119 -4.70 -12.24 2.75
N ASN A 120 -4.29 -13.14 1.89
CA ASN A 120 -4.50 -14.57 2.05
C ASN A 120 -3.15 -15.26 2.25
N GLY A 121 -3.06 -16.12 3.25
CA GLY A 121 -1.89 -16.93 3.54
C GLY A 121 -2.24 -18.40 3.51
N LYS A 122 -1.29 -19.23 3.05
CA LYS A 122 -1.39 -20.68 3.15
C LYS A 122 -0.25 -21.19 4.02
N SER A 123 -0.58 -22.05 4.97
CA SER A 123 0.42 -22.79 5.75
C SER A 123 0.87 -24.01 4.97
N SER A 124 2.16 -24.35 5.09
CA SER A 124 2.72 -25.56 4.51
C SER A 124 2.24 -26.83 5.21
N PHE A 125 1.78 -26.70 6.44
CA PHE A 125 1.29 -27.81 7.27
C PHE A 125 -0.08 -27.46 7.88
N PRO A 126 -0.90 -28.49 8.21
CA PRO A 126 -2.14 -28.28 8.94
C PRO A 126 -1.87 -27.67 10.31
N LEU A 127 -2.50 -26.53 10.59
CA LEU A 127 -2.43 -25.84 11.89
C LEU A 127 -3.31 -26.55 12.91
N SER A 128 -2.77 -26.85 14.08
CA SER A 128 -3.53 -27.33 15.23
C SER A 128 -4.47 -26.23 15.77
N ALA A 129 -5.46 -26.61 16.55
CA ALA A 129 -6.41 -25.64 17.14
C ALA A 129 -5.71 -24.59 18.04
N ALA A 130 -4.64 -24.98 18.73
CA ALA A 130 -3.86 -24.07 19.56
C ALA A 130 -3.08 -23.05 18.71
N GLU A 131 -2.49 -23.48 17.61
CA GLU A 131 -1.77 -22.61 16.66
C GLU A 131 -2.72 -21.65 15.94
N GLN A 132 -3.89 -22.12 15.53
CA GLN A 132 -4.93 -21.26 14.97
C GLN A 132 -5.36 -20.17 15.96
N GLY A 133 -5.51 -20.51 17.25
CA GLY A 133 -5.79 -19.56 18.32
C GLY A 133 -4.68 -18.52 18.46
N ALA A 134 -3.42 -18.96 18.55
CA ALA A 134 -2.27 -18.07 18.69
C ALA A 134 -2.12 -17.11 17.50
N ILE A 135 -2.31 -17.59 16.27
CA ILE A 135 -2.27 -16.77 15.05
C ILE A 135 -3.42 -15.75 15.04
N ARG A 136 -4.62 -16.16 15.43
CA ARG A 136 -5.79 -15.27 15.54
C ARG A 136 -5.54 -14.16 16.57
N ASP A 137 -5.04 -14.52 17.74
CA ASP A 137 -4.73 -13.54 18.79
C ASP A 137 -3.64 -12.58 18.35
N ALA A 138 -2.59 -13.08 17.68
CA ALA A 138 -1.53 -12.24 17.11
C ALA A 138 -2.07 -11.29 16.04
N ALA A 139 -2.94 -11.77 15.15
CA ALA A 139 -3.55 -10.97 14.10
C ALA A 139 -4.52 -9.91 14.65
N ASN A 140 -5.29 -10.24 15.70
CA ASN A 140 -6.20 -9.30 16.35
C ASN A 140 -5.47 -8.25 17.19
N ASN A 141 -4.24 -8.54 17.61
CA ASN A 141 -3.37 -7.60 18.31
C ASN A 141 -2.57 -6.67 17.38
N ILE A 142 -2.76 -6.79 16.06
CA ILE A 142 -2.18 -5.84 15.10
C ILE A 142 -3.01 -4.55 15.18
N GLU A 143 -2.51 -3.57 15.91
CA GLU A 143 -3.11 -2.23 15.99
C GLU A 143 -2.55 -1.35 14.86
N ILE A 144 -3.37 -1.16 13.82
CA ILE A 144 -3.12 -0.14 12.80
C ILE A 144 -4.06 1.03 13.13
N PRO A 145 -3.55 2.24 13.40
CA PRO A 145 -4.39 3.38 13.74
C PRO A 145 -5.55 3.56 12.75
N MET A 146 -6.78 3.63 13.27
CA MET A 146 -8.02 3.84 12.52
C MET A 146 -8.37 2.73 11.49
N THR A 147 -7.66 1.61 11.48
CA THR A 147 -7.90 0.50 10.54
C THR A 147 -8.51 -0.69 11.29
N THR A 148 -9.60 -1.21 10.76
CA THR A 148 -10.20 -2.46 11.26
C THR A 148 -9.48 -3.63 10.63
N VAL A 149 -8.87 -4.47 11.44
CA VAL A 149 -8.25 -5.73 11.03
C VAL A 149 -9.15 -6.87 11.48
N ARG A 150 -9.52 -7.75 10.56
CA ARG A 150 -10.28 -8.98 10.85
C ARG A 150 -9.49 -10.17 10.36
N SER A 151 -9.31 -11.17 11.23
CA SER A 151 -8.60 -12.40 10.90
C SER A 151 -9.56 -13.59 10.87
N GLU A 152 -9.47 -14.38 9.80
CA GLU A 152 -10.10 -15.69 9.68
C GLU A 152 -8.98 -16.74 9.55
N VAL A 153 -8.85 -17.61 10.53
CA VAL A 153 -7.81 -18.65 10.57
C VAL A 153 -8.49 -20.02 10.47
N SER A 154 -8.03 -20.82 9.54
CA SER A 154 -8.42 -22.22 9.37
C SER A 154 -7.21 -23.14 9.48
N SER A 155 -7.41 -24.45 9.37
CA SER A 155 -6.32 -25.44 9.48
C SER A 155 -5.18 -25.24 8.49
N ASN A 156 -5.44 -24.67 7.31
CA ASN A 156 -4.43 -24.53 6.26
C ASN A 156 -4.35 -23.13 5.65
N ALA A 157 -5.15 -22.18 6.17
CA ALA A 157 -5.22 -20.84 5.57
C ALA A 157 -5.44 -19.76 6.64
N LEU A 158 -4.83 -18.62 6.37
CA LEU A 158 -5.03 -17.37 7.08
C LEU A 158 -5.58 -16.35 6.10
N LYS A 159 -6.67 -15.67 6.46
CA LYS A 159 -7.21 -14.55 5.71
C LYS A 159 -7.28 -13.33 6.63
N LEU A 160 -6.64 -12.25 6.21
CA LEU A 160 -6.67 -10.96 6.87
C LEU A 160 -7.45 -9.99 6.01
N SER A 161 -8.50 -9.41 6.56
CA SER A 161 -9.26 -8.33 5.93
C SER A 161 -8.91 -7.02 6.62
N LEU A 162 -8.56 -6.02 5.82
CA LEU A 162 -8.16 -4.69 6.26
C LEU A 162 -9.18 -3.69 5.73
N ASP A 163 -9.65 -2.79 6.56
CA ASP A 163 -10.55 -1.70 6.18
C ASP A 163 -10.23 -0.47 7.02
N GLY A 164 -9.98 0.68 6.36
CA GLY A 164 -9.61 1.89 7.08
C GLY A 164 -9.29 3.07 6.19
N PRO A 165 -8.86 4.18 6.81
CA PRO A 165 -8.46 5.38 6.09
C PRO A 165 -7.18 5.12 5.29
N TRP A 166 -7.08 5.79 4.15
CA TRP A 166 -5.92 5.76 3.29
C TRP A 166 -5.46 7.17 2.97
N ALA A 167 -4.21 7.46 3.25
CA ALA A 167 -3.62 8.77 3.00
C ALA A 167 -2.29 8.65 2.26
N GLY A 168 -1.93 9.69 1.51
CA GLY A 168 -0.65 9.73 0.82
C GLY A 168 -0.33 11.09 0.23
N ILE A 169 0.87 11.17 -0.36
CA ILE A 169 1.36 12.34 -1.06
C ILE A 169 1.82 11.89 -2.45
N ARG A 170 1.45 12.67 -3.48
CA ARG A 170 1.93 12.50 -4.85
C ARG A 170 2.89 13.63 -5.20
N ALA A 171 3.99 13.29 -5.84
CA ALA A 171 4.90 14.23 -6.49
C ALA A 171 5.49 13.54 -7.72
N GLY A 172 5.89 14.30 -8.73
CA GLY A 172 6.48 13.71 -9.94
C GLY A 172 6.85 14.74 -10.98
N ILE A 173 7.63 14.27 -11.96
CA ILE A 173 7.98 15.03 -13.14
C ILE A 173 7.65 14.17 -14.36
N SER A 174 6.98 14.74 -15.34
CA SER A 174 6.67 14.06 -16.59
C SER A 174 6.94 14.92 -17.81
N LEU A 175 7.26 14.26 -18.92
CA LEU A 175 7.39 14.86 -20.23
C LEU A 175 6.24 14.38 -21.11
N GLY A 176 5.57 15.31 -21.77
CA GLY A 176 4.47 15.04 -22.67
C GLY A 176 4.67 15.70 -24.03
N PHE A 177 3.87 15.25 -25.00
CA PHE A 177 3.78 15.86 -26.32
C PHE A 177 2.45 16.57 -26.46
N SER A 178 2.48 17.79 -26.98
CA SER A 178 1.28 18.53 -27.39
C SER A 178 1.10 18.41 -28.91
N PHE A 179 -0.09 18.09 -29.30
CA PHE A 179 -0.51 17.95 -30.70
C PHE A 179 -1.27 19.20 -31.16
#